data_c7e89153680a34cd2b6bf81e8f7a0cc6
#
_entry.id   c7e89153680a34cd2b6bf81e8f7a0cc6
#
_cell.length_a   1.000
_cell.length_b   1.000
_cell.length_c   1.000
_cell.angle_alpha   90.00
_cell.angle_beta   90.00
_cell.angle_gamma   90.00
#
_symmetry.space_group_name_H-M   'P 1'
#
loop_
_entity.id
_entity.type
_entity.pdbx_description
1 polymer ?
#
loop_
_entity_poly.entity_id
_entity_poly.type
_entity_poly.pdbx_seq_one_letter_code
_entity_poly.pdbx_strand_id
1 'polypeptide(L)'
;AHVCSAMLLPARATGQPQAFSDDGEPSGTAGKPMLAVLQGSGLVGLCATVVRYYGGIQLGTGGLVRAYSDAVRQALTLAEREFIPIRQRASLSVPYAVFEAIQRQWQHRWLIDQQEFEQQVRLIVRIAQSDQQEFEQQFMQTILRLKEPQATLIWHNPSEQDS
;
A
#
# COMPACT_ATOMS: atom_id res chain seq x y z
N ALA A 1 18.30 3.51 -28.71
CA ALA A 1 17.42 2.73 -27.86
C ALA A 1 16.31 3.62 -27.31
N HIS A 2 15.12 3.07 -27.12
CA HIS A 2 14.01 3.72 -26.40
C HIS A 2 13.87 3.09 -25.03
N VAL A 3 13.68 3.92 -24.00
CA VAL A 3 13.51 3.48 -22.60
C VAL A 3 12.09 3.91 -22.13
N CYS A 4 11.10 3.15 -22.56
CA CYS A 4 9.71 3.45 -22.25
C CYS A 4 9.36 3.01 -20.83
N SER A 5 8.48 3.76 -20.16
CA SER A 5 8.13 3.48 -18.79
C SER A 5 6.64 3.66 -18.50
N ALA A 6 6.16 2.94 -17.49
CA ALA A 6 4.83 3.13 -16.92
C ALA A 6 4.87 2.89 -15.40
N MET A 7 4.11 3.67 -14.66
CA MET A 7 4.06 3.63 -13.20
C MET A 7 2.61 3.64 -12.71
N LEU A 8 2.32 2.81 -11.72
CA LEU A 8 1.04 2.72 -11.04
C LEU A 8 1.28 2.64 -9.52
N LEU A 9 0.98 3.71 -8.80
CA LEU A 9 1.14 3.78 -7.35
C LEU A 9 -0.15 3.36 -6.62
N PRO A 10 -0.08 3.08 -5.31
CA PRO A 10 -1.28 2.84 -4.50
C PRO A 10 -2.27 4.01 -4.60
N ALA A 11 -3.56 3.70 -4.55
CA ALA A 11 -4.61 4.71 -4.52
C ALA A 11 -4.53 5.57 -3.24
N ARG A 12 -4.80 6.87 -3.39
CA ARG A 12 -4.90 7.85 -2.30
C ARG A 12 -6.29 8.50 -2.33
N ALA A 13 -6.60 9.32 -1.33
CA ALA A 13 -7.86 10.07 -1.30
C ALA A 13 -8.09 10.94 -2.57
N THR A 14 -7.01 11.42 -3.19
CA THR A 14 -7.03 12.23 -4.43
C THR A 14 -7.04 11.41 -5.72
N GLY A 15 -7.11 10.07 -5.64
CA GLY A 15 -7.07 9.15 -6.77
C GLY A 15 -5.81 8.27 -6.77
N GLN A 16 -5.67 7.48 -7.83
CA GLN A 16 -4.52 6.60 -8.02
C GLN A 16 -3.46 7.28 -8.91
N PRO A 17 -2.28 7.64 -8.35
CA PRO A 17 -1.22 8.26 -9.15
C PRO A 17 -0.68 7.28 -10.20
N GLN A 18 -0.59 7.75 -11.44
CA GLN A 18 -0.08 6.98 -12.56
C GLN A 18 0.64 7.88 -13.54
N ALA A 19 1.64 7.33 -14.22
CA ALA A 19 2.39 8.02 -15.26
C ALA A 19 2.90 7.04 -16.30
N PHE A 20 3.19 7.54 -17.50
CA PHE A 20 3.86 6.77 -18.54
C PHE A 20 4.69 7.67 -19.46
N SER A 21 5.65 7.06 -20.18
CA SER A 21 6.47 7.71 -21.19
C SER A 21 6.70 6.75 -22.36
N ASP A 22 6.54 7.28 -23.56
CA ASP A 22 6.85 6.56 -24.81
C ASP A 22 8.32 6.72 -25.24
N ASP A 23 9.07 7.62 -24.64
CA ASP A 23 10.50 7.91 -24.88
C ASP A 23 10.89 7.90 -26.37
N GLY A 24 10.14 8.65 -27.18
CA GLY A 24 10.39 8.80 -28.62
C GLY A 24 9.81 7.69 -29.50
N GLU A 25 9.13 6.67 -28.96
CA GLU A 25 8.26 5.83 -29.74
C GLU A 25 7.02 6.60 -30.24
N PRO A 26 6.34 6.17 -31.29
CA PRO A 26 5.10 6.79 -31.73
C PRO A 26 4.11 6.92 -30.57
N SER A 27 3.50 8.08 -30.43
CA SER A 27 2.64 8.44 -29.28
C SER A 27 1.60 7.35 -28.98
N GLY A 28 1.55 6.90 -27.73
CA GLY A 28 0.60 5.91 -27.22
C GLY A 28 0.88 4.47 -27.62
N THR A 29 2.06 4.18 -28.23
CA THR A 29 2.39 2.81 -28.67
C THR A 29 3.24 2.02 -27.68
N ALA A 30 3.77 2.64 -26.65
CA ALA A 30 4.63 2.01 -25.65
C ALA A 30 4.13 2.24 -24.22
N GLY A 31 4.31 3.41 -23.65
CA GLY A 31 4.01 3.68 -22.25
C GLY A 31 2.54 3.51 -21.88
N LYS A 32 1.61 3.96 -22.72
CA LYS A 32 0.18 3.79 -22.50
C LYS A 32 -0.26 2.31 -22.49
N PRO A 33 0.13 1.45 -23.46
CA PRO A 33 -0.11 0.01 -23.41
C PRO A 33 0.51 -0.67 -22.17
N MET A 34 1.72 -0.29 -21.78
CA MET A 34 2.38 -0.78 -20.56
C MET A 34 1.52 -0.44 -19.32
N LEU A 35 1.07 0.81 -19.19
CA LEU A 35 0.21 1.24 -18.09
C LEU A 35 -1.10 0.44 -18.05
N ALA A 36 -1.73 0.20 -19.18
CA ALA A 36 -2.94 -0.62 -19.26
C ALA A 36 -2.73 -2.05 -18.72
N VAL A 37 -1.57 -2.64 -18.98
CA VAL A 37 -1.21 -3.96 -18.40
C VAL A 37 -1.03 -3.89 -16.91
N LEU A 38 -0.36 -2.85 -16.37
CA LEU A 38 -0.21 -2.65 -14.93
C LEU A 38 -1.57 -2.50 -14.24
N GLN A 39 -2.47 -1.67 -14.80
CA GLN A 39 -3.83 -1.48 -14.29
C GLN A 39 -4.63 -2.79 -14.26
N GLY A 40 -4.52 -3.62 -15.31
CA GLY A 40 -5.20 -4.91 -15.39
C GLY A 40 -4.60 -6.01 -14.49
N SER A 41 -3.43 -5.80 -13.89
CA SER A 41 -2.76 -6.80 -13.06
C SER A 41 -3.37 -6.97 -11.66
N GLY A 42 -4.15 -6.00 -11.19
CA GLY A 42 -4.65 -5.95 -9.80
C GLY A 42 -3.56 -5.63 -8.76
N LEU A 43 -2.34 -5.34 -9.18
CA LEU A 43 -1.22 -4.97 -8.32
C LEU A 43 -1.06 -3.44 -8.27
N VAL A 44 -0.42 -2.94 -7.23
CA VAL A 44 -0.08 -1.52 -7.03
C VAL A 44 1.36 -1.36 -6.58
N GLY A 45 1.89 -0.13 -6.64
CA GLY A 45 3.29 0.13 -6.28
C GLY A 45 4.26 -0.36 -7.35
N LEU A 46 3.85 -0.31 -8.63
CA LEU A 46 4.61 -0.83 -9.77
C LEU A 46 5.25 0.29 -10.58
N CYS A 47 6.48 0.06 -11.01
CA CYS A 47 7.14 0.81 -12.07
C CYS A 47 7.73 -0.21 -13.06
N ALA A 48 7.28 -0.15 -14.31
CA ALA A 48 7.79 -1.00 -15.38
C ALA A 48 8.61 -0.14 -16.36
N THR A 49 9.78 -0.62 -16.74
CA THR A 49 10.64 -0.04 -17.77
C THR A 49 10.94 -1.07 -18.82
N VAL A 50 10.74 -0.73 -20.09
CA VAL A 50 11.05 -1.60 -21.24
C VAL A 50 12.03 -0.86 -22.13
N VAL A 51 13.17 -1.51 -22.39
CA VAL A 51 14.19 -0.99 -23.30
C VAL A 51 14.08 -1.71 -24.64
N ARG A 52 13.92 -0.93 -25.71
CA ARG A 52 13.91 -1.46 -27.08
C ARG A 52 15.11 -0.97 -27.87
N TYR A 53 15.82 -1.90 -28.47
CA TYR A 53 16.83 -1.61 -29.47
C TYR A 53 16.24 -1.79 -30.86
N TYR A 54 16.40 -0.79 -31.72
CA TYR A 54 15.95 -0.87 -33.10
C TYR A 54 16.84 -1.84 -33.89
N GLY A 55 16.23 -2.88 -34.40
CA GLY A 55 16.93 -3.97 -35.15
C GLY A 55 16.68 -3.96 -36.66
N GLY A 56 16.22 -2.84 -37.23
CA GLY A 56 15.98 -2.74 -38.69
C GLY A 56 14.61 -3.23 -39.16
N ILE A 57 13.81 -3.85 -38.31
CA ILE A 57 12.47 -4.34 -38.64
C ILE A 57 11.42 -3.36 -38.10
N GLN A 58 10.57 -2.84 -38.98
CA GLN A 58 9.43 -2.00 -38.61
C GLN A 58 8.28 -2.86 -38.11
N LEU A 59 7.96 -2.75 -36.79
CA LEU A 59 6.86 -3.50 -36.18
C LEU A 59 5.47 -2.90 -36.50
N GLY A 60 5.43 -1.62 -36.89
CA GLY A 60 4.19 -0.85 -36.98
C GLY A 60 3.59 -0.53 -35.61
N THR A 61 2.59 0.34 -35.57
CA THR A 61 1.97 0.77 -34.32
C THR A 61 1.35 -0.38 -33.54
N GLY A 62 0.62 -1.28 -34.21
CA GLY A 62 0.02 -2.46 -33.57
C GLY A 62 1.04 -3.46 -33.03
N GLY A 63 2.15 -3.64 -33.76
CA GLY A 63 3.25 -4.49 -33.32
C GLY A 63 3.97 -3.93 -32.10
N LEU A 64 4.19 -2.61 -32.05
CA LEU A 64 4.76 -1.94 -30.88
C LEU A 64 3.87 -2.11 -29.64
N VAL A 65 2.58 -1.80 -29.75
CA VAL A 65 1.61 -1.96 -28.67
C VAL A 65 1.66 -3.38 -28.09
N ARG A 66 1.69 -4.40 -28.96
CA ARG A 66 1.77 -5.80 -28.54
C ARG A 66 3.11 -6.09 -27.86
N ALA A 67 4.23 -5.71 -28.45
CA ALA A 67 5.56 -5.97 -27.91
C ALA A 67 5.76 -5.37 -26.51
N TYR A 68 5.40 -4.09 -26.31
CA TYR A 68 5.49 -3.44 -25.01
C TYR A 68 4.54 -4.07 -23.98
N SER A 69 3.31 -4.36 -24.36
CA SER A 69 2.35 -5.04 -23.48
C SER A 69 2.83 -6.42 -23.05
N ASP A 70 3.34 -7.22 -23.99
CA ASP A 70 3.79 -8.59 -23.71
C ASP A 70 5.05 -8.61 -22.86
N ALA A 71 5.99 -7.68 -23.06
CA ALA A 71 7.17 -7.53 -22.23
C ALA A 71 6.79 -7.28 -20.75
N VAL A 72 5.84 -6.37 -20.51
CA VAL A 72 5.36 -6.11 -19.14
C VAL A 72 4.61 -7.32 -18.56
N ARG A 73 3.74 -8.00 -19.35
CA ARG A 73 3.05 -9.21 -18.87
C ARG A 73 4.04 -10.30 -18.45
N GLN A 74 5.07 -10.55 -19.26
CA GLN A 74 6.11 -11.53 -18.94
C GLN A 74 6.87 -11.15 -17.66
N ALA A 75 7.28 -9.89 -17.51
CA ALA A 75 7.94 -9.41 -16.30
C ALA A 75 7.06 -9.62 -15.05
N LEU A 76 5.76 -9.34 -15.13
CA LEU A 76 4.81 -9.53 -14.03
C LEU A 76 4.63 -10.99 -13.61
N THR A 77 4.87 -11.96 -14.51
CA THR A 77 4.81 -13.40 -14.14
C THR A 77 5.99 -13.82 -13.27
N LEU A 78 7.11 -13.11 -13.38
CA LEU A 78 8.35 -13.38 -12.65
C LEU A 78 8.53 -12.51 -11.41
N ALA A 79 7.69 -11.46 -11.27
CA ALA A 79 7.80 -10.53 -10.15
C ALA A 79 7.37 -11.19 -8.83
N GLU A 80 8.18 -11.01 -7.81
CA GLU A 80 7.80 -11.32 -6.44
C GLU A 80 6.68 -10.38 -6.00
N ARG A 81 5.71 -10.91 -5.24
CA ARG A 81 4.54 -10.16 -4.78
C ARG A 81 4.49 -10.18 -3.28
N GLU A 82 4.27 -9.01 -2.70
CA GLU A 82 4.04 -8.86 -1.27
C GLU A 82 2.61 -8.39 -1.03
N PHE A 83 1.94 -8.99 -0.04
CA PHE A 83 0.65 -8.50 0.43
C PHE A 83 0.87 -7.40 1.47
N ILE A 84 0.53 -6.16 1.10
CA ILE A 84 0.60 -5.01 1.99
C ILE A 84 -0.80 -4.76 2.56
N PRO A 85 -1.06 -5.08 3.84
CA PRO A 85 -2.36 -4.83 4.43
C PRO A 85 -2.66 -3.34 4.51
N ILE A 86 -3.88 -2.94 4.14
CA ILE A 86 -4.38 -1.60 4.42
C ILE A 86 -4.47 -1.45 5.94
N ARG A 87 -3.77 -0.47 6.50
CA ARG A 87 -3.73 -0.21 7.94
C ARG A 87 -4.50 1.05 8.27
N GLN A 88 -5.24 0.99 9.37
CA GLN A 88 -5.93 2.12 9.95
C GLN A 88 -5.18 2.61 11.18
N ARG A 89 -5.11 3.93 11.31
CA ARG A 89 -4.45 4.60 12.43
C ARG A 89 -5.42 4.74 13.61
N ALA A 90 -4.92 4.50 14.81
CA ALA A 90 -5.68 4.69 16.04
C ALA A 90 -4.82 5.35 17.11
N SER A 91 -5.45 6.16 17.96
CA SER A 91 -4.87 6.70 19.18
C SER A 91 -5.41 5.92 20.37
N LEU A 92 -4.52 5.51 21.25
CA LEU A 92 -4.85 4.90 22.53
C LEU A 92 -4.31 5.76 23.67
N SER A 93 -5.10 5.86 24.76
CA SER A 93 -4.62 6.35 26.06
C SER A 93 -5.03 5.33 27.09
N VAL A 94 -4.06 4.63 27.67
CA VAL A 94 -4.30 3.43 28.47
C VAL A 94 -3.39 3.39 29.72
N PRO A 95 -3.88 2.86 30.85
CA PRO A 95 -3.04 2.49 31.98
C PRO A 95 -1.97 1.45 31.60
N TYR A 96 -0.87 1.42 32.32
CA TYR A 96 0.25 0.49 32.06
C TYR A 96 -0.19 -0.98 32.02
N ALA A 97 -1.08 -1.40 32.92
CA ALA A 97 -1.58 -2.78 32.95
C ALA A 97 -2.34 -3.16 31.66
N VAL A 98 -3.11 -2.23 31.10
CA VAL A 98 -3.82 -2.42 29.82
C VAL A 98 -2.82 -2.45 28.68
N PHE A 99 -1.85 -1.54 28.67
CA PHE A 99 -0.78 -1.51 27.65
C PHE A 99 -0.01 -2.83 27.60
N GLU A 100 0.47 -3.34 28.74
CA GLU A 100 1.20 -4.61 28.79
C GLU A 100 0.37 -5.79 28.29
N ALA A 101 -0.92 -5.83 28.64
CA ALA A 101 -1.82 -6.90 28.21
C ALA A 101 -2.02 -6.87 26.69
N ILE A 102 -2.27 -5.68 26.11
CA ILE A 102 -2.48 -5.53 24.66
C ILE A 102 -1.17 -5.76 23.91
N GLN A 103 -0.04 -5.23 24.38
CA GLN A 103 1.25 -5.39 23.75
C GLN A 103 1.62 -6.87 23.58
N ARG A 104 1.41 -7.71 24.61
CA ARG A 104 1.65 -9.15 24.52
C ARG A 104 0.82 -9.85 23.46
N GLN A 105 -0.40 -9.40 23.22
CA GLN A 105 -1.31 -10.00 22.23
C GLN A 105 -1.05 -9.50 20.82
N TRP A 106 -0.63 -8.24 20.66
CA TRP A 106 -0.61 -7.52 19.39
C TRP A 106 0.78 -7.12 18.90
N GLN A 107 1.87 -7.43 19.62
CA GLN A 107 3.23 -6.99 19.31
C GLN A 107 3.70 -7.25 17.87
N HIS A 108 3.13 -8.25 17.18
CA HIS A 108 3.47 -8.60 15.80
C HIS A 108 2.38 -8.21 14.79
N ARG A 109 1.25 -7.67 15.25
CA ARG A 109 0.07 -7.37 14.43
C ARG A 109 -0.20 -5.86 14.29
N TRP A 110 0.40 -5.06 15.13
CA TRP A 110 0.31 -3.60 15.05
C TRP A 110 1.66 -2.98 14.77
N LEU A 111 1.65 -1.74 14.23
CA LEU A 111 2.83 -0.88 14.15
C LEU A 111 2.62 0.29 15.09
N ILE A 112 3.59 0.58 15.93
CA ILE A 112 3.56 1.72 16.83
C ILE A 112 4.31 2.86 16.15
N ASP A 113 3.60 3.94 15.80
CA ASP A 113 4.19 5.13 15.20
C ASP A 113 4.75 6.08 16.26
N GLN A 114 4.03 6.22 17.40
CA GLN A 114 4.41 7.08 18.52
C GLN A 114 4.01 6.41 19.83
N GLN A 115 4.84 6.61 20.85
CA GLN A 115 4.52 6.19 22.21
C GLN A 115 5.08 7.19 23.23
N GLU A 116 4.27 7.51 24.22
CA GLU A 116 4.62 8.40 25.33
C GLU A 116 4.24 7.72 26.63
N PHE A 117 5.16 7.76 27.61
CA PHE A 117 4.99 7.16 28.92
C PHE A 117 4.94 8.25 29.98
N GLU A 118 3.73 8.56 30.42
CA GLU A 118 3.45 9.53 31.49
C GLU A 118 2.64 8.87 32.61
N GLN A 119 1.57 9.52 33.09
CA GLN A 119 0.61 8.92 34.00
C GLN A 119 -0.16 7.77 33.36
N GLN A 120 -0.35 7.85 32.05
CA GLN A 120 -0.89 6.82 31.19
C GLN A 120 0.04 6.65 29.98
N VAL A 121 -0.04 5.50 29.34
CA VAL A 121 0.66 5.25 28.08
C VAL A 121 -0.21 5.77 26.94
N ARG A 122 0.32 6.72 26.17
CA ARG A 122 -0.29 7.21 24.95
C ARG A 122 0.38 6.59 23.75
N LEU A 123 -0.41 6.08 22.82
CA LEU A 123 0.08 5.39 21.63
C LEU A 123 -0.62 5.92 20.38
N ILE A 124 0.13 6.03 19.31
CA ILE A 124 -0.42 6.09 17.96
C ILE A 124 0.03 4.81 17.26
N VAL A 125 -0.94 4.01 16.83
CA VAL A 125 -0.71 2.70 16.24
C VAL A 125 -1.37 2.58 14.88
N ARG A 126 -0.83 1.68 14.05
CA ARG A 126 -1.46 1.26 12.80
C ARG A 126 -1.79 -0.23 12.86
N ILE A 127 -3.06 -0.54 12.66
CA ILE A 127 -3.60 -1.91 12.72
C ILE A 127 -4.19 -2.23 11.36
N ALA A 128 -4.01 -3.47 10.87
CA ALA A 128 -4.61 -3.90 9.62
C ALA A 128 -6.14 -3.75 9.69
N GLN A 129 -6.76 -3.23 8.65
CA GLN A 129 -8.21 -3.02 8.61
C GLN A 129 -8.99 -4.32 8.82
N SER A 130 -8.44 -5.46 8.35
CA SER A 130 -9.00 -6.79 8.61
C SER A 130 -9.03 -7.15 10.09
N ASP A 131 -8.14 -6.58 10.89
CA ASP A 131 -7.95 -6.92 12.30
C ASP A 131 -8.67 -5.94 13.24
N GLN A 132 -9.26 -4.87 12.71
CA GLN A 132 -9.87 -3.80 13.49
C GLN A 132 -10.92 -4.31 14.48
N GLN A 133 -11.86 -5.11 13.99
CA GLN A 133 -12.96 -5.62 14.83
C GLN A 133 -12.45 -6.53 15.95
N GLU A 134 -11.49 -7.39 15.65
CA GLU A 134 -10.87 -8.26 16.65
C GLU A 134 -10.13 -7.45 17.70
N PHE A 135 -9.39 -6.42 17.27
CA PHE A 135 -8.68 -5.51 18.18
C PHE A 135 -9.63 -4.81 19.12
N GLU A 136 -10.73 -4.23 18.63
CA GLU A 136 -11.75 -3.57 19.45
C GLU A 136 -12.34 -4.51 20.50
N GLN A 137 -12.70 -5.73 20.10
CA GLN A 137 -13.25 -6.72 21.01
C GLN A 137 -12.25 -7.11 22.12
N GLN A 138 -11.00 -7.36 21.78
CA GLN A 138 -9.96 -7.72 22.74
C GLN A 138 -9.60 -6.54 23.64
N PHE A 139 -9.59 -5.31 23.12
CA PHE A 139 -9.38 -4.09 23.88
C PHE A 139 -10.49 -3.93 24.94
N MET A 140 -11.74 -4.02 24.54
CA MET A 140 -12.89 -3.92 25.46
C MET A 140 -12.88 -5.02 26.52
N GLN A 141 -12.59 -6.27 26.14
CA GLN A 141 -12.46 -7.38 27.11
C GLN A 141 -11.34 -7.13 28.12
N THR A 142 -10.23 -6.56 27.67
CA THR A 142 -9.09 -6.23 28.53
C THR A 142 -9.46 -5.14 29.54
N ILE A 143 -10.14 -4.07 29.10
CA ILE A 143 -10.63 -2.99 29.95
C ILE A 143 -11.58 -3.54 31.04
N LEU A 144 -12.54 -4.36 30.65
CA LEU A 144 -13.51 -4.95 31.57
C LEU A 144 -12.83 -5.86 32.58
N ARG A 145 -11.91 -6.71 32.16
CA ARG A 145 -11.16 -7.63 33.02
C ARG A 145 -10.29 -6.90 34.04
N LEU A 146 -9.61 -5.83 33.61
CA LEU A 146 -8.70 -5.06 34.46
C LEU A 146 -9.41 -3.94 35.23
N LYS A 147 -10.71 -3.68 34.96
CA LYS A 147 -11.53 -2.63 35.56
C LYS A 147 -10.94 -1.23 35.35
N GLU A 148 -10.50 -0.96 34.12
CA GLU A 148 -9.82 0.30 33.72
C GLU A 148 -10.70 1.14 32.76
N PRO A 149 -11.82 1.71 33.24
CA PRO A 149 -12.79 2.41 32.38
C PRO A 149 -12.23 3.70 31.75
N GLN A 150 -11.09 4.23 32.22
CA GLN A 150 -10.44 5.41 31.68
C GLN A 150 -9.60 5.12 30.41
N ALA A 151 -9.42 3.85 30.05
CA ALA A 151 -8.74 3.50 28.81
C ALA A 151 -9.57 3.91 27.59
N THR A 152 -8.93 4.55 26.61
CA THR A 152 -9.60 5.05 25.41
C THR A 152 -8.93 4.52 24.14
N LEU A 153 -9.75 4.29 23.11
CA LEU A 153 -9.35 3.95 21.77
C LEU A 153 -10.13 4.83 20.79
N ILE A 154 -9.43 5.55 19.91
CA ILE A 154 -10.02 6.44 18.91
C ILE A 154 -9.43 6.09 17.55
N TRP A 155 -10.25 5.67 16.59
CA TRP A 155 -9.87 5.47 15.21
C TRP A 155 -9.84 6.80 14.45
N HIS A 156 -8.78 6.99 13.65
CA HIS A 156 -8.66 8.16 12.79
C HIS A 156 -9.29 7.91 11.43
N ASN A 157 -9.96 8.92 10.87
CA ASN A 157 -10.48 8.83 9.51
C ASN A 157 -9.34 8.73 8.49
N PRO A 158 -9.49 7.95 7.41
CA PRO A 158 -8.49 7.83 6.35
C PRO A 158 -8.08 9.18 5.72
N SER A 159 -8.98 10.17 5.74
CA SER A 159 -8.75 11.52 5.20
C SER A 159 -7.79 12.39 6.05
N GLU A 160 -7.45 11.99 7.28
CA GLU A 160 -6.56 12.73 8.18
C GLU A 160 -5.12 12.19 8.19
N GLN A 161 -4.81 11.21 7.33
CA GLN A 161 -3.55 10.47 7.37
C GLN A 161 -2.40 11.09 6.57
N ASP A 162 -2.65 12.14 5.78
CA ASP A 162 -1.67 12.76 4.87
C ASP A 162 -1.27 14.21 5.25
N SER A 163 -1.41 14.59 6.54
CA SER A 163 -0.97 15.91 7.04
C SER A 163 0.32 15.81 7.83
#